data_a307ecebf741ac5cbc67a9414d0017fd
#
_entry.id   a307ecebf741ac5cbc67a9414d0017fd
#
_cell.length_a   1.000
_cell.length_b   1.000
_cell.length_c   1.000
_cell.angle_alpha   90.00
_cell.angle_beta   90.00
_cell.angle_gamma   90.00
#
_symmetry.space_group_name_H-M   'P 1'
#
loop_
_entity.id
_entity.type
_entity.pdbx_description
1 polymer ?
#
loop_
_entity_poly.entity_id
_entity_poly.type
_entity_poly.pdbx_seq_one_letter_code
_entity_poly.pdbx_strand_id
1 'polypeptide(L)'
;MVPSYETMGDWLEEISQKFPDAFFEELDGGIQLEEQALPDPEFPPGEMYIMGEYCHDMLGRYIVLYYGSFAALLADEDEETWKDEIFATVAHEFT
;
A
#
# COMPACT_ATOMS: atom_id res chain seq x y z
N MET A 1 4.14 0.89 16.77
CA MET A 1 2.69 1.17 16.85
C MET A 1 2.00 0.64 15.60
N VAL A 2 0.92 -0.13 15.78
CA VAL A 2 0.17 -0.66 14.63
C VAL A 2 -1.19 0.03 14.59
N PRO A 3 -1.44 0.86 13.56
CA PRO A 3 -2.76 1.49 13.41
C PRO A 3 -3.80 0.44 13.03
N SER A 4 -5.08 0.77 13.22
CA SER A 4 -6.15 -0.09 12.75
C SER A 4 -6.20 -0.04 11.20
N TYR A 5 -6.89 -1.02 10.62
CA TYR A 5 -7.10 -1.05 9.18
C TYR A 5 -7.81 0.24 8.71
N GLU A 6 -8.81 0.69 9.46
CA GLU A 6 -9.55 1.91 9.14
C GLU A 6 -8.65 3.15 9.19
N THR A 7 -7.77 3.21 10.20
CA THR A 7 -6.84 4.33 10.32
C THR A 7 -5.87 4.36 9.14
N MET A 8 -5.35 3.21 8.75
CA MET A 8 -4.48 3.15 7.56
C MET A 8 -5.24 3.59 6.31
N GLY A 9 -6.51 3.21 6.18
CA GLY A 9 -7.35 3.65 5.08
C GLY A 9 -7.49 5.17 5.02
N ASP A 10 -7.68 5.81 6.19
CA ASP A 10 -7.76 7.27 6.28
C ASP A 10 -6.44 7.92 5.86
N TRP A 11 -5.32 7.36 6.31
CA TRP A 11 -4.01 7.87 5.93
C TRP A 11 -3.76 7.72 4.44
N LEU A 12 -4.17 6.60 3.87
CA LEU A 12 -4.02 6.36 2.43
C LEU A 12 -4.83 7.37 1.63
N GLU A 13 -6.06 7.66 2.05
CA GLU A 13 -6.89 8.67 1.41
C GLU A 13 -6.23 10.04 1.45
N GLU A 14 -5.72 10.43 2.61
CA GLU A 14 -4.99 11.70 2.78
C GLU A 14 -3.77 11.76 1.88
N ILE A 15 -2.99 10.69 1.84
CA ILE A 15 -1.77 10.61 1.05
C ILE A 15 -2.07 10.62 -0.44
N SER A 16 -3.15 9.96 -0.87
CA SER A 16 -3.52 9.91 -2.28
C SER A 16 -3.82 11.29 -2.84
N GLN A 17 -4.27 12.23 -2.01
CA GLN A 17 -4.53 13.60 -2.43
C GLN A 17 -3.26 14.38 -2.74
N LYS A 18 -2.11 13.87 -2.34
CA LYS A 18 -0.82 14.52 -2.63
C LYS A 18 -0.30 14.20 -4.03
N PHE A 19 -0.88 13.22 -4.70
CA PHE A 19 -0.51 12.87 -6.05
C PHE A 19 -1.31 13.71 -7.05
N PRO A 20 -0.71 14.10 -8.19
CA PRO A 20 -1.43 14.90 -9.19
C PRO A 20 -2.57 14.11 -9.83
N ASP A 21 -3.56 14.83 -10.36
CA ASP A 21 -4.69 14.21 -11.02
C ASP A 21 -4.27 13.29 -12.18
N ALA A 22 -3.22 13.69 -12.89
CA ALA A 22 -2.70 12.88 -14.00
C ALA A 22 -2.27 11.48 -13.56
N PHE A 23 -1.84 11.32 -12.30
CA PHE A 23 -1.51 10.02 -11.73
C PHE A 23 -2.71 9.06 -11.82
N PHE A 24 -3.91 9.58 -11.51
CA PHE A 24 -5.11 8.75 -11.45
C PHE A 24 -5.77 8.55 -12.81
N GLU A 25 -5.38 9.31 -13.82
CA GLU A 25 -5.92 9.13 -15.18
C GLU A 25 -5.57 7.75 -15.75
N GLU A 26 -4.45 7.18 -15.32
CA GLU A 26 -4.01 5.87 -15.76
C GLU A 26 -4.36 4.76 -14.78
N LEU A 27 -4.98 5.11 -13.65
CA LEU A 27 -5.39 4.15 -12.64
C LEU A 27 -6.92 4.09 -12.55
N ASP A 28 -7.54 3.30 -13.44
CA ASP A 28 -9.00 3.20 -13.52
C ASP A 28 -9.62 2.71 -12.20
N GLY A 29 -8.94 1.80 -11.52
CA GLY A 29 -9.39 1.25 -10.26
C GLY A 29 -8.82 1.97 -9.03
N GLY A 30 -7.99 2.99 -9.22
CA GLY A 30 -7.42 3.77 -8.13
C GLY A 30 -6.44 2.98 -7.25
N ILE A 31 -6.42 3.34 -5.98
CA ILE A 31 -5.58 2.68 -4.98
C ILE A 31 -6.50 1.96 -4.01
N GLN A 32 -6.29 0.65 -3.84
CA GLN A 32 -7.11 -0.20 -3.00
C GLN A 32 -6.30 -0.68 -1.80
N LEU A 33 -6.97 -0.93 -0.69
CA LEU A 33 -6.33 -1.43 0.53
C LEU A 33 -6.98 -2.76 0.91
N GLU A 34 -6.14 -3.81 0.99
CA GLU A 34 -6.57 -5.12 1.43
C GLU A 34 -6.09 -5.37 2.85
N GLU A 35 -6.86 -6.11 3.63
CA GLU A 35 -6.56 -6.31 5.05
C GLU A 35 -5.47 -7.34 5.29
N GLN A 36 -5.34 -8.34 4.43
CA GLN A 36 -4.39 -9.42 4.63
C GLN A 36 -2.94 -8.99 4.45
N ALA A 37 -2.02 -9.84 4.95
CA ALA A 37 -0.62 -9.76 4.62
C ALA A 37 -0.36 -10.63 3.39
N LEU A 38 0.60 -10.24 2.56
CA LEU A 38 1.00 -11.03 1.40
C LEU A 38 2.48 -11.39 1.55
N PRO A 39 2.80 -12.60 2.05
CA PRO A 39 4.19 -13.02 2.14
C PRO A 39 4.83 -13.13 0.77
N ASP A 40 6.10 -12.73 0.67
CA ASP A 40 6.85 -12.85 -0.58
C ASP A 40 7.28 -14.31 -0.76
N PRO A 41 6.82 -14.99 -1.83
CA PRO A 41 7.12 -16.41 -2.02
C PRO A 41 8.58 -16.69 -2.32
N GLU A 42 9.37 -15.69 -2.65
CA GLU A 42 10.80 -15.87 -2.93
C GLU A 42 11.65 -15.92 -1.67
N PHE A 43 11.05 -15.70 -0.49
CA PHE A 43 11.75 -15.69 0.79
C PHE A 43 11.10 -16.67 1.75
N PRO A 44 11.82 -17.15 2.78
CA PRO A 44 11.23 -17.99 3.82
C PRO A 44 10.04 -17.29 4.50
N PRO A 45 9.02 -18.06 4.93
CA PRO A 45 7.84 -17.47 5.58
C PRO A 45 8.22 -16.56 6.75
N GLY A 46 7.60 -15.39 6.79
CA GLY A 46 7.79 -14.44 7.87
C GLY A 46 8.96 -13.50 7.71
N GLU A 47 9.80 -13.66 6.69
CA GLU A 47 10.96 -12.80 6.49
C GLU A 47 10.67 -11.57 5.64
N MET A 48 9.92 -11.75 4.54
CA MET A 48 9.62 -10.66 3.62
C MET A 48 8.15 -10.67 3.25
N TYR A 49 7.61 -9.46 3.07
CA TYR A 49 6.22 -9.27 2.68
C TYR A 49 6.13 -8.31 1.51
N ILE A 50 5.16 -8.54 0.65
CA ILE A 50 4.82 -7.63 -0.44
C ILE A 50 3.88 -6.58 0.14
N MET A 51 4.29 -5.31 0.13
CA MET A 51 3.52 -4.22 0.69
C MET A 51 2.49 -3.68 -0.29
N GLY A 52 2.78 -3.75 -1.59
CA GLY A 52 1.86 -3.30 -2.61
C GLY A 52 2.16 -3.92 -3.95
N GLU A 53 1.16 -3.88 -4.84
CA GLU A 53 1.28 -4.40 -6.20
C GLU A 53 0.57 -3.49 -7.19
N TYR A 54 1.15 -3.34 -8.36
CA TYR A 54 0.50 -2.71 -9.50
C TYR A 54 -0.20 -3.82 -10.28
N CYS A 55 -1.51 -3.67 -10.46
CA CYS A 55 -2.33 -4.69 -11.11
C CYS A 55 -2.95 -4.15 -12.39
N HIS A 56 -3.08 -5.02 -13.38
CA HIS A 56 -3.71 -4.71 -14.64
C HIS A 56 -4.56 -5.92 -15.06
N ASP A 57 -5.86 -5.75 -15.07
CA ASP A 57 -6.78 -6.81 -15.44
C ASP A 57 -7.89 -6.26 -16.35
N MET A 58 -8.97 -7.03 -16.52
CA MET A 58 -10.08 -6.62 -17.39
C MET A 58 -10.81 -5.38 -16.91
N LEU A 59 -10.69 -5.05 -15.62
CA LEU A 59 -11.33 -3.88 -15.02
C LEU A 59 -10.45 -2.64 -15.10
N GLY A 60 -9.23 -2.78 -15.62
CA GLY A 60 -8.29 -1.68 -15.76
C GLY A 60 -7.05 -1.83 -14.90
N ARG A 61 -6.43 -0.70 -14.59
CA ARG A 61 -5.19 -0.65 -13.82
C ARG A 61 -5.47 -0.12 -12.43
N TYR A 62 -4.81 -0.72 -11.43
CA TYR A 62 -4.98 -0.27 -10.05
C TYR A 62 -3.77 -0.68 -9.22
N ILE A 63 -3.62 -0.03 -8.06
CA ILE A 63 -2.58 -0.37 -7.09
C ILE A 63 -3.28 -0.95 -5.86
N VAL A 64 -2.75 -2.06 -5.34
CA VAL A 64 -3.26 -2.67 -4.13
C VAL A 64 -2.18 -2.59 -3.06
N LEU A 65 -2.55 -2.12 -1.87
CA LEU A 65 -1.69 -2.14 -0.70
C LEU A 65 -2.22 -3.19 0.28
N TYR A 66 -1.31 -3.84 0.99
CA TYR A 66 -1.64 -4.92 1.93
C TYR A 66 -1.37 -4.45 3.35
N TYR A 67 -2.43 -4.13 4.08
CA TYR A 67 -2.35 -3.66 5.46
C TYR A 67 -1.55 -4.63 6.34
N GLY A 68 -1.84 -5.93 6.25
CA GLY A 68 -1.13 -6.93 7.05
C GLY A 68 0.37 -6.96 6.81
N SER A 69 0.79 -6.70 5.55
CA SER A 69 2.22 -6.63 5.23
C SER A 69 2.87 -5.42 5.90
N PHE A 70 2.19 -4.25 5.87
CA PHE A 70 2.68 -3.07 6.59
C PHE A 70 2.77 -3.35 8.09
N ALA A 71 1.74 -3.96 8.66
CA ALA A 71 1.72 -4.28 10.09
C ALA A 71 2.87 -5.22 10.48
N ALA A 72 3.17 -6.21 9.62
CA ALA A 72 4.24 -7.15 9.88
C ALA A 72 5.62 -6.48 9.88
N LEU A 73 5.83 -5.54 8.97
CA LEU A 73 7.14 -4.91 8.79
C LEU A 73 7.33 -3.63 9.61
N LEU A 74 6.25 -2.95 9.95
CA LEU A 74 6.31 -1.64 10.60
C LEU A 74 5.68 -1.62 12.00
N ALA A 75 5.58 -2.79 12.64
CA ALA A 75 4.92 -2.89 13.94
C ALA A 75 5.51 -1.96 15.00
N ASP A 76 6.82 -1.76 14.96
CA ASP A 76 7.53 -0.95 15.95
C ASP A 76 7.76 0.49 15.51
N GLU A 77 7.26 0.86 14.33
CA GLU A 77 7.49 2.19 13.79
C GLU A 77 6.39 3.17 14.18
N ASP A 78 6.71 4.47 14.10
CA ASP A 78 5.75 5.51 14.46
C ASP A 78 4.83 5.88 13.28
N GLU A 79 3.85 6.75 13.55
CA GLU A 79 2.85 7.15 12.55
C GLU A 79 3.52 7.81 11.33
N GLU A 80 4.51 8.67 11.56
CA GLU A 80 5.18 9.36 10.47
C GLU A 80 5.88 8.39 9.54
N THR A 81 6.57 7.39 10.10
CA THR A 81 7.23 6.36 9.30
C THR A 81 6.21 5.54 8.52
N TRP A 82 5.08 5.19 9.13
CA TRP A 82 4.00 4.49 8.42
C TRP A 82 3.52 5.30 7.22
N LYS A 83 3.27 6.60 7.41
CA LYS A 83 2.80 7.46 6.32
C LYS A 83 3.84 7.60 5.22
N ASP A 84 5.11 7.74 5.59
CA ASP A 84 6.20 7.83 4.61
C ASP A 84 6.30 6.54 3.78
N GLU A 85 6.14 5.39 4.43
CA GLU A 85 6.21 4.11 3.73
C GLU A 85 5.00 3.89 2.82
N ILE A 86 3.82 4.33 3.24
CA ILE A 86 2.62 4.28 2.39
C ILE A 86 2.86 5.11 1.13
N PHE A 87 3.32 6.34 1.30
CA PHE A 87 3.62 7.23 0.17
C PHE A 87 4.65 6.61 -0.76
N ALA A 88 5.75 6.12 -0.19
CA ALA A 88 6.84 5.52 -0.97
C ALA A 88 6.38 4.30 -1.73
N THR A 89 5.53 3.46 -1.12
CA THR A 89 5.03 2.26 -1.76
C THR A 89 4.15 2.60 -2.96
N VAL A 90 3.24 3.56 -2.80
CA VAL A 90 2.37 4.00 -3.91
C VAL A 90 3.21 4.59 -5.04
N ALA A 91 4.16 5.47 -4.71
CA ALA A 91 5.01 6.10 -5.70
C ALA A 91 5.87 5.07 -6.45
N HIS A 92 6.39 4.09 -5.72
CA HIS A 92 7.22 3.03 -6.30
C HIS A 92 6.43 2.15 -7.28
N GLU A 93 5.21 1.78 -6.89
CA GLU A 93 4.39 0.91 -7.73
C GLU A 93 3.93 1.60 -9.01
N PHE A 94 3.81 2.91 -9.00
CA PHE A 94 3.41 3.66 -10.18
C PHE A 94 4.55 3.77 -11.21
N THR A 95 5.77 3.86 -10.74
CA THR A 95 6.92 3.99 -11.64
C THR A 95 7.47 2.64 -12.06
#